data_24a1045c3e7c9ca73f0b177576c78509
#
_entry.id   24a1045c3e7c9ca73f0b177576c78509
#
_cell.length_a   1.000
_cell.length_b   1.000
_cell.length_c   1.000
_cell.angle_alpha   90.00
_cell.angle_beta   90.00
_cell.angle_gamma   90.00
#
_symmetry.space_group_name_H-M   'P 1'
#
loop_
_entity.id
_entity.type
_entity.pdbx_description
1 polymer ?
#
loop_
_entity_poly.entity_id
_entity_poly.type
_entity_poly.pdbx_seq_one_letter_code
_entity_poly.pdbx_strand_id
1 'polypeptide(L)'
;AAAEEAGVAVALLEGLRDEIREAKASALIGGGYTSNSGELAAAVAELNKQRGNVGKTIFPDRGLNAFEGVATLADVRALTERMNAGSVQLAMVRNANPAYTTPPSLGFAAAFAKVPFKVSFSSIPDETTALCDLILPDHHSLESWGDAEPVRGRLSLQQPVMDPVFDSRSTADV
;
A
#
# COMPACT_ATOMS: atom_id res chain seq x y z
N ALA A 1 22.81 27.08 4.28
CA ALA A 1 21.37 27.09 3.92
C ALA A 1 20.74 25.68 3.96
N ALA A 2 20.90 24.81 2.94
CA ALA A 2 20.22 23.49 2.92
C ALA A 2 20.58 22.57 4.09
N ALA A 3 21.85 22.52 4.50
CA ALA A 3 22.30 21.72 5.64
C ALA A 3 21.74 22.22 6.98
N GLU A 4 21.68 23.50 7.12
CA GLU A 4 21.14 24.19 8.30
C GLU A 4 19.62 23.96 8.39
N GLU A 5 18.91 24.08 7.27
CA GLU A 5 17.48 23.83 7.17
C GLU A 5 17.13 22.36 7.47
N ALA A 6 17.98 21.43 7.00
CA ALA A 6 17.83 20.00 7.27
C ALA A 6 18.33 19.57 8.66
N GLY A 7 18.98 20.46 9.43
CA GLY A 7 19.55 20.14 10.74
C GLY A 7 20.72 19.16 10.69
N VAL A 8 21.44 19.06 9.57
CA VAL A 8 22.57 18.14 9.39
C VAL A 8 23.88 18.90 9.18
N ALA A 9 25.01 18.25 9.51
CA ALA A 9 26.32 18.83 9.29
C ALA A 9 26.62 19.01 7.80
N VAL A 10 27.19 20.15 7.42
CA VAL A 10 27.56 20.43 6.02
C VAL A 10 28.48 19.35 5.46
N ALA A 11 29.45 18.87 6.23
CA ALA A 11 30.38 17.83 5.82
C ALA A 11 29.71 16.52 5.44
N LEU A 12 28.56 16.20 6.07
CA LEU A 12 27.78 15.00 5.73
C LEU A 12 27.15 15.13 4.32
N LEU A 13 26.60 16.30 4.00
CA LEU A 13 26.02 16.53 2.67
C LEU A 13 27.10 16.60 1.58
N GLU A 14 28.26 17.15 1.91
CA GLU A 14 29.41 17.17 0.98
C GLU A 14 29.94 15.76 0.73
N GLY A 15 30.09 14.93 1.77
CA GLY A 15 30.46 13.52 1.62
C GLY A 15 29.47 12.74 0.75
N LEU A 16 28.17 12.89 1.02
CA LEU A 16 27.12 12.24 0.21
C LEU A 16 27.17 12.70 -1.26
N ARG A 17 27.35 13.99 -1.49
CA ARG A 17 27.50 14.53 -2.84
C ARG A 17 28.69 13.90 -3.57
N ASP A 18 29.83 13.76 -2.90
CA ASP A 18 31.04 13.24 -3.48
C ASP A 18 30.92 11.72 -3.74
N GLU A 19 30.34 10.96 -2.82
CA GLU A 19 29.98 9.54 -3.03
C GLU A 19 29.09 9.37 -4.26
N ILE A 20 28.02 10.18 -4.40
CA ILE A 20 27.13 10.13 -5.56
C ILE A 20 27.89 10.47 -6.85
N ARG A 21 28.85 11.39 -6.81
CA ARG A 21 29.65 11.78 -7.98
C ARG A 21 30.62 10.69 -8.42
N GLU A 22 31.23 10.00 -7.48
CA GLU A 22 32.25 8.98 -7.73
C GLU A 22 31.62 7.62 -8.10
N ALA A 23 30.40 7.38 -7.70
CA ALA A 23 29.69 6.14 -7.97
C ALA A 23 29.57 5.88 -9.47
N LYS A 24 30.05 4.72 -9.95
CA LYS A 24 29.92 4.27 -11.35
C LYS A 24 28.48 3.91 -11.71
N ALA A 25 27.74 3.41 -10.73
CA ALA A 25 26.32 3.09 -10.82
C ALA A 25 25.67 3.46 -9.49
N SER A 26 24.59 4.24 -9.54
CA SER A 26 23.84 4.67 -8.38
C SER A 26 22.33 4.53 -8.64
N ALA A 27 21.55 4.52 -7.59
CA ALA A 27 20.11 4.71 -7.63
C ALA A 27 19.73 5.66 -6.51
N LEU A 28 19.14 6.79 -6.83
CA LEU A 28 18.64 7.74 -5.86
C LEU A 28 17.15 7.48 -5.66
N ILE A 29 16.77 7.23 -4.43
CA ILE A 29 15.39 6.96 -4.05
C ILE A 29 15.02 8.01 -3.00
N GLY A 30 13.93 8.70 -3.24
CA GLY A 30 13.39 9.69 -2.33
C GLY A 30 11.95 9.37 -2.00
N GLY A 31 11.51 9.92 -0.88
CA GLY A 31 10.17 9.70 -0.38
C GLY A 31 10.11 8.63 0.71
N GLY A 32 8.99 8.59 1.38
CA GLY A 32 8.69 7.70 2.48
C GLY A 32 7.37 8.11 3.09
N TYR A 33 6.96 7.47 4.16
CA TYR A 33 5.68 7.76 4.81
C TYR A 33 5.57 9.20 5.35
N THR A 34 6.69 9.85 5.63
CA THR A 34 6.74 11.20 6.22
C THR A 34 7.13 12.31 5.26
N SER A 35 7.67 11.98 4.08
CA SER A 35 8.12 12.96 3.09
C SER A 35 7.73 12.53 1.68
N ASN A 36 6.46 12.67 1.37
CA ASN A 36 5.90 12.30 0.07
C ASN A 36 5.45 13.56 -0.68
N SER A 37 6.41 14.41 -1.08
CA SER A 37 6.11 15.58 -1.88
C SER A 37 6.42 15.33 -3.35
N GLY A 38 5.58 15.89 -4.24
CA GLY A 38 5.83 15.86 -5.69
C GLY A 38 7.14 16.56 -6.06
N GLU A 39 7.54 17.59 -5.31
CA GLU A 39 8.78 18.32 -5.51
C GLU A 39 10.01 17.44 -5.21
N LEU A 40 9.99 16.69 -4.12
CA LEU A 40 11.05 15.72 -3.81
C LEU A 40 11.16 14.65 -4.89
N ALA A 41 10.02 14.09 -5.33
CA ALA A 41 9.99 13.08 -6.38
C ALA A 41 10.56 13.63 -7.70
N ALA A 42 10.22 14.85 -8.08
CA ALA A 42 10.75 15.53 -9.26
C ALA A 42 12.27 15.77 -9.15
N ALA A 43 12.75 16.24 -8.01
CA ALA A 43 14.18 16.48 -7.77
C ALA A 43 14.98 15.17 -7.86
N VAL A 44 14.49 14.08 -7.26
CA VAL A 44 15.12 12.76 -7.31
C VAL A 44 15.13 12.21 -8.73
N ALA A 45 14.04 12.36 -9.48
CA ALA A 45 13.97 11.94 -10.89
C ALA A 45 14.98 12.69 -11.77
N GLU A 46 15.10 14.01 -11.57
CA GLU A 46 16.06 14.84 -12.31
C GLU A 46 17.50 14.46 -11.97
N LEU A 47 17.84 14.24 -10.70
CA LEU A 47 19.17 13.78 -10.29
C LEU A 47 19.52 12.42 -10.92
N ASN A 48 18.59 11.46 -10.94
CA ASN A 48 18.80 10.17 -11.57
C ASN A 48 19.05 10.32 -13.08
N LYS A 49 18.33 11.23 -13.74
CA LYS A 49 18.54 11.54 -15.16
C LYS A 49 19.93 12.14 -15.41
N GLN A 50 20.33 13.15 -14.63
CA GLN A 50 21.64 13.80 -14.71
C GLN A 50 22.80 12.84 -14.46
N ARG A 51 22.62 11.87 -13.57
CA ARG A 51 23.59 10.82 -13.28
C ARG A 51 23.63 9.69 -14.33
N GLY A 52 22.71 9.69 -15.28
CA GLY A 52 22.58 8.64 -16.28
C GLY A 52 22.17 7.29 -15.70
N ASN A 53 21.40 7.30 -14.61
CA ASN A 53 20.89 6.11 -13.93
C ASN A 53 19.72 5.49 -14.69
N VAL A 54 18.97 6.29 -15.44
CA VAL A 54 17.82 5.82 -16.24
C VAL A 54 18.29 4.87 -17.32
N GLY A 55 17.71 3.69 -17.37
CA GLY A 55 18.09 2.60 -18.25
C GLY A 55 19.28 1.75 -17.78
N LYS A 56 19.90 2.11 -16.64
CA LYS A 56 21.00 1.34 -16.02
C LYS A 56 20.62 0.77 -14.66
N THR A 57 20.16 1.61 -13.75
CA THR A 57 19.75 1.24 -12.39
C THR A 57 18.30 1.57 -12.11
N ILE A 58 17.73 2.51 -12.86
CA ILE A 58 16.32 2.91 -12.80
C ILE A 58 15.66 2.55 -14.13
N PHE A 59 14.62 1.73 -14.06
CA PHE A 59 13.85 1.27 -15.22
C PHE A 59 12.37 1.66 -15.04
N PRO A 60 11.94 2.84 -15.52
CA PRO A 60 10.57 3.32 -15.35
C PRO A 60 9.51 2.44 -16.01
N ASP A 61 9.89 1.69 -17.05
CA ASP A 61 9.05 0.74 -17.79
C ASP A 61 8.84 -0.60 -17.07
N ARG A 62 9.61 -0.86 -16.02
CA ARG A 62 9.54 -2.08 -15.20
C ARG A 62 8.91 -1.83 -13.83
N GLY A 63 7.90 -0.98 -13.80
CA GLY A 63 7.18 -0.67 -12.57
C GLY A 63 6.48 -1.88 -11.95
N LEU A 64 6.32 -1.85 -10.63
CA LEU A 64 5.44 -2.78 -9.93
C LEU A 64 3.99 -2.55 -10.41
N ASN A 65 3.23 -3.63 -10.61
CA ASN A 65 1.81 -3.53 -10.97
C ASN A 65 0.91 -3.15 -9.78
N ALA A 66 1.47 -3.03 -8.59
CA ALA A 66 0.76 -2.88 -7.33
C ALA A 66 -0.14 -1.64 -7.20
N PHE A 67 -0.02 -0.67 -8.12
CA PHE A 67 -0.74 0.60 -8.02
C PHE A 67 -1.80 0.81 -9.13
N GLU A 68 -1.95 -0.13 -10.05
CA GLU A 68 -2.97 -0.04 -11.08
C GLU A 68 -4.35 -0.39 -10.50
N GLY A 69 -5.29 0.53 -10.57
CA GLY A 69 -6.63 0.36 -10.01
C GLY A 69 -6.75 0.51 -8.49
N VAL A 70 -5.68 0.88 -7.78
CA VAL A 70 -5.74 1.11 -6.33
C VAL A 70 -6.48 2.40 -6.03
N ALA A 71 -7.46 2.30 -5.12
CA ALA A 71 -8.21 3.45 -4.64
C ALA A 71 -7.32 4.44 -3.89
N THR A 72 -7.57 5.72 -4.13
CA THR A 72 -6.89 6.81 -3.44
C THR A 72 -7.57 7.11 -2.10
N LEU A 73 -6.94 7.96 -1.26
CA LEU A 73 -7.58 8.44 -0.04
C LEU A 73 -8.86 9.25 -0.33
N ALA A 74 -8.94 9.91 -1.49
CA ALA A 74 -10.14 10.60 -1.93
C ALA A 74 -11.29 9.63 -2.20
N ASP A 75 -11.01 8.46 -2.77
CA ASP A 75 -12.02 7.42 -3.02
C ASP A 75 -12.51 6.82 -1.69
N VAL A 76 -11.61 6.59 -0.73
CA VAL A 76 -12.00 6.15 0.63
C VAL A 76 -12.87 7.20 1.32
N ARG A 77 -12.58 8.49 1.14
CA ARG A 77 -13.42 9.59 1.64
C ARG A 77 -14.81 9.54 1.02
N ALA A 78 -14.89 9.43 -0.30
CA ALA A 78 -16.16 9.34 -1.02
C ALA A 78 -16.98 8.10 -0.58
N LEU A 79 -16.32 6.96 -0.34
CA LEU A 79 -16.98 5.78 0.24
C LEU A 79 -17.53 6.08 1.64
N THR A 80 -16.75 6.75 2.49
CA THR A 80 -17.15 7.12 3.86
C THR A 80 -18.38 8.04 3.84
N GLU A 81 -18.42 9.01 2.92
CA GLU A 81 -19.58 9.89 2.72
C GLU A 81 -20.82 9.12 2.27
N ARG A 82 -20.66 8.15 1.35
CA ARG A 82 -21.77 7.27 0.91
C ARG A 82 -22.32 6.40 2.04
N MET A 83 -21.43 5.86 2.90
CA MET A 83 -21.85 5.11 4.09
C MET A 83 -22.63 6.02 5.05
N ASN A 84 -22.16 7.24 5.29
CA ASN A 84 -22.85 8.22 6.12
C ASN A 84 -24.23 8.62 5.57
N ALA A 85 -24.36 8.67 4.25
CA ALA A 85 -25.62 8.96 3.56
C ALA A 85 -26.60 7.76 3.49
N GLY A 86 -26.22 6.58 4.03
CA GLY A 86 -27.05 5.38 4.01
C GLY A 86 -27.19 4.73 2.62
N SER A 87 -26.36 5.11 1.66
CA SER A 87 -26.40 4.56 0.30
C SER A 87 -25.63 3.24 0.13
N VAL A 88 -24.94 2.77 1.19
CA VAL A 88 -24.26 1.47 1.23
C VAL A 88 -25.05 0.54 2.13
N GLN A 89 -25.62 -0.52 1.55
CA GLN A 89 -26.46 -1.49 2.27
C GLN A 89 -25.68 -2.72 2.74
N LEU A 90 -24.61 -3.06 2.01
CA LEU A 90 -23.72 -4.18 2.30
C LEU A 90 -22.27 -3.72 2.14
N ALA A 91 -21.42 -4.04 3.09
CA ALA A 91 -19.98 -3.88 2.98
C ALA A 91 -19.27 -5.21 3.25
N MET A 92 -18.33 -5.55 2.38
CA MET A 92 -17.48 -6.73 2.54
C MET A 92 -16.03 -6.26 2.62
N VAL A 93 -15.28 -6.78 3.60
CA VAL A 93 -13.89 -6.40 3.81
C VAL A 93 -13.01 -7.64 3.77
N ARG A 94 -12.00 -7.61 2.92
CA ARG A 94 -11.01 -8.68 2.77
C ARG A 94 -9.61 -8.11 2.80
N ASN A 95 -8.72 -8.75 3.57
CA ASN A 95 -7.28 -8.41 3.66
C ASN A 95 -7.01 -6.92 3.97
N ALA A 96 -7.88 -6.27 4.73
CA ALA A 96 -7.74 -4.87 5.09
C ALA A 96 -8.36 -4.59 6.46
N ASN A 97 -7.75 -3.66 7.20
CA ASN A 97 -8.28 -3.16 8.46
C ASN A 97 -8.51 -1.63 8.39
N PRO A 98 -9.49 -1.17 7.60
CA PRO A 98 -9.70 0.25 7.39
C PRO A 98 -10.15 1.01 8.66
N ALA A 99 -10.76 0.36 9.64
CA ALA A 99 -11.09 1.01 10.91
C ALA A 99 -9.84 1.48 11.67
N TYR A 100 -8.71 0.79 11.50
CA TYR A 100 -7.43 1.14 12.10
C TYR A 100 -6.54 1.98 11.16
N THR A 101 -6.46 1.59 9.89
CA THR A 101 -5.47 2.15 8.96
C THR A 101 -5.87 3.49 8.34
N THR A 102 -7.16 3.86 8.38
CA THR A 102 -7.59 5.16 7.84
C THR A 102 -7.33 6.30 8.83
N PRO A 103 -7.00 7.50 8.36
CA PRO A 103 -6.85 8.65 9.24
C PRO A 103 -8.12 8.90 10.06
N PRO A 104 -8.01 9.15 11.38
CA PRO A 104 -9.15 9.40 12.25
C PRO A 104 -10.07 10.54 11.76
N SER A 105 -9.50 11.53 11.06
CA SER A 105 -10.23 12.66 10.47
C SER A 105 -11.25 12.25 9.40
N LEU A 106 -11.15 11.05 8.84
CA LEU A 106 -12.15 10.52 7.90
C LEU A 106 -13.39 9.98 8.60
N GLY A 107 -13.32 9.61 9.86
CA GLY A 107 -14.44 9.03 10.60
C GLY A 107 -14.92 7.70 10.03
N PHE A 108 -14.03 6.92 9.40
CA PHE A 108 -14.39 5.67 8.69
C PHE A 108 -15.15 4.69 9.58
N ALA A 109 -14.63 4.39 10.78
CA ALA A 109 -15.26 3.42 11.69
C ALA A 109 -16.70 3.80 12.06
N ALA A 110 -16.94 5.09 12.33
CA ALA A 110 -18.28 5.60 12.65
C ALA A 110 -19.24 5.53 11.44
N ALA A 111 -18.73 5.74 10.23
CA ALA A 111 -19.51 5.60 9.01
C ALA A 111 -19.80 4.13 8.68
N PHE A 112 -18.79 3.27 8.84
CA PHE A 112 -18.90 1.82 8.61
C PHE A 112 -19.91 1.18 9.56
N ALA A 113 -19.96 1.60 10.82
CA ALA A 113 -20.95 1.14 11.80
C ALA A 113 -22.41 1.42 11.39
N LYS A 114 -22.65 2.38 10.48
CA LYS A 114 -23.99 2.70 9.97
C LYS A 114 -24.45 1.79 8.82
N VAL A 115 -23.52 1.03 8.23
CA VAL A 115 -23.87 0.09 7.15
C VAL A 115 -24.72 -1.05 7.75
N PRO A 116 -25.89 -1.35 7.17
CA PRO A 116 -26.83 -2.31 7.74
C PRO A 116 -26.28 -3.73 7.87
N PHE A 117 -25.47 -4.20 6.91
CA PHE A 117 -24.86 -5.52 6.95
C PHE A 117 -23.40 -5.47 6.53
N LYS A 118 -22.53 -6.03 7.37
CA LYS A 118 -21.07 -5.97 7.20
C LYS A 118 -20.48 -7.36 7.35
N VAL A 119 -19.63 -7.75 6.39
CA VAL A 119 -18.96 -9.04 6.35
C VAL A 119 -17.46 -8.85 6.37
N SER A 120 -16.76 -9.57 7.24
CA SER A 120 -15.29 -9.65 7.25
C SER A 120 -14.84 -11.03 6.77
N PHE A 121 -13.85 -11.04 5.89
CA PHE A 121 -13.12 -12.24 5.49
C PHE A 121 -11.76 -12.36 6.22
N SER A 122 -11.58 -11.62 7.30
CA SER A 122 -10.34 -11.69 8.08
C SER A 122 -10.24 -13.00 8.84
N SER A 123 -9.08 -13.64 8.75
CA SER A 123 -8.73 -14.82 9.57
C SER A 123 -8.23 -14.43 10.98
N ILE A 124 -8.01 -13.15 11.23
CA ILE A 124 -7.54 -12.61 12.52
C ILE A 124 -8.52 -11.53 12.97
N PRO A 125 -9.00 -11.58 14.24
CA PRO A 125 -9.81 -10.50 14.81
C PRO A 125 -9.04 -9.17 14.80
N ASP A 126 -9.65 -8.16 14.18
CA ASP A 126 -9.14 -6.80 14.12
C ASP A 126 -10.27 -5.78 14.39
N GLU A 127 -9.94 -4.48 14.41
CA GLU A 127 -10.87 -3.41 14.72
C GLU A 127 -12.02 -3.33 13.69
N THR A 128 -11.77 -3.64 12.44
CA THR A 128 -12.80 -3.67 11.40
C THR A 128 -13.70 -4.89 11.56
N THR A 129 -13.10 -6.06 11.80
CA THR A 129 -13.82 -7.32 12.04
C THR A 129 -14.74 -7.22 13.25
N ALA A 130 -14.31 -6.52 14.30
CA ALA A 130 -15.14 -6.27 15.49
C ALA A 130 -16.42 -5.45 15.20
N LEU A 131 -16.48 -4.73 14.10
CA LEU A 131 -17.65 -3.96 13.66
C LEU A 131 -18.56 -4.76 12.71
N CYS A 132 -18.16 -5.95 12.29
CA CYS A 132 -18.89 -6.75 11.31
C CYS A 132 -19.96 -7.63 11.95
N ASP A 133 -21.01 -7.91 11.18
CA ASP A 133 -22.15 -8.74 11.58
C ASP A 133 -21.91 -10.22 11.29
N LEU A 134 -21.06 -10.51 10.28
CA LEU A 134 -20.69 -11.85 9.87
C LEU A 134 -19.17 -11.92 9.63
N ILE A 135 -18.56 -12.99 10.12
CA ILE A 135 -17.14 -13.28 9.91
C ILE A 135 -17.04 -14.62 9.18
N LEU A 136 -16.42 -14.61 8.00
CA LEU A 136 -16.15 -15.77 7.16
C LEU A 136 -14.63 -15.86 6.98
N PRO A 137 -13.91 -16.57 7.84
CA PRO A 137 -12.45 -16.58 7.83
C PRO A 137 -11.89 -17.11 6.50
N ASP A 138 -11.06 -16.30 5.81
CA ASP A 138 -10.34 -16.70 4.62
C ASP A 138 -9.18 -17.66 4.96
N HIS A 139 -8.80 -18.50 4.03
CA HIS A 139 -7.61 -19.33 4.16
C HIS A 139 -6.34 -18.47 4.32
N HIS A 140 -5.38 -19.00 5.04
CA HIS A 140 -4.04 -18.46 5.02
C HIS A 140 -3.42 -18.61 3.62
N SER A 141 -2.50 -17.73 3.24
CA SER A 141 -1.85 -17.80 1.93
C SER A 141 -1.11 -19.11 1.65
N LEU A 142 -0.68 -19.83 2.68
CA LEU A 142 -0.05 -21.16 2.54
C LEU A 142 -1.08 -22.29 2.30
N GLU A 143 -2.34 -22.03 2.53
CA GLU A 143 -3.46 -22.99 2.45
C GLU A 143 -4.30 -22.81 1.18
N SER A 144 -4.03 -21.77 0.37
CA SER A 144 -4.86 -21.41 -0.77
C SER A 144 -4.07 -21.24 -2.06
N TRP A 145 -4.75 -21.49 -3.18
CA TRP A 145 -4.30 -21.05 -4.48
C TRP A 145 -4.38 -19.52 -4.58
N GLY A 146 -3.44 -18.93 -5.28
CA GLY A 146 -3.42 -17.50 -5.56
C GLY A 146 -2.62 -17.20 -6.80
N ASP A 147 -2.66 -15.95 -7.18
CA ASP A 147 -1.84 -15.39 -8.24
C ASP A 147 -1.31 -14.01 -7.82
N ALA A 148 -0.24 -13.61 -8.46
CA ALA A 148 0.32 -12.28 -8.28
C ALA A 148 1.00 -11.81 -9.56
N GLU A 149 0.93 -10.52 -9.79
CA GLU A 149 1.70 -9.84 -10.83
C GLU A 149 2.69 -8.87 -10.16
N PRO A 150 3.81 -9.37 -9.62
CA PRO A 150 4.77 -8.54 -8.89
C PRO A 150 5.43 -7.48 -9.76
N VAL A 151 5.59 -7.79 -11.04
CA VAL A 151 6.08 -6.86 -12.06
C VAL A 151 5.14 -6.96 -13.24
N ARG A 152 4.78 -5.82 -13.84
CA ARG A 152 3.87 -5.75 -14.98
C ARG A 152 4.24 -6.77 -16.06
N GLY A 153 3.27 -7.60 -16.45
CA GLY A 153 3.40 -8.66 -17.45
C GLY A 153 4.05 -9.95 -16.94
N ARG A 154 4.34 -10.07 -15.63
CA ARG A 154 4.87 -11.30 -15.02
C ARG A 154 3.90 -11.87 -14.01
N LEU A 155 3.05 -12.78 -14.47
CA LEU A 155 2.13 -13.52 -13.63
C LEU A 155 2.86 -14.68 -12.93
N SER A 156 2.63 -14.82 -11.65
CA SER A 156 3.13 -15.90 -10.80
C SER A 156 1.95 -16.60 -10.14
N LEU A 157 1.97 -17.93 -10.13
CA LEU A 157 0.98 -18.74 -9.42
C LEU A 157 1.53 -19.10 -8.04
N GLN A 158 0.66 -19.01 -7.05
CA GLN A 158 0.88 -19.52 -5.72
C GLN A 158 0.11 -20.81 -5.55
N GLN A 159 0.79 -21.88 -5.16
CA GLN A 159 0.17 -23.15 -4.80
C GLN A 159 0.06 -23.25 -3.28
N PRO A 160 -1.00 -23.90 -2.74
CA PRO A 160 -1.02 -24.25 -1.34
C PRO A 160 0.10 -25.24 -1.03
N VAL A 161 0.72 -25.09 0.12
CA VAL A 161 1.80 -25.98 0.61
C VAL A 161 1.35 -26.79 1.83
N MET A 162 0.14 -26.53 2.30
CA MET A 162 -0.48 -27.25 3.42
C MET A 162 -1.99 -27.27 3.27
N ASP A 163 -2.63 -28.23 3.93
CA ASP A 163 -4.08 -28.26 4.09
C ASP A 163 -4.53 -27.21 5.11
N PRO A 164 -5.79 -26.72 5.03
CA PRO A 164 -6.35 -25.79 6.00
C PRO A 164 -6.25 -26.35 7.44
N VAL A 165 -5.73 -25.54 8.36
CA VAL A 165 -5.56 -25.94 9.77
C VAL A 165 -6.85 -25.69 10.57
N PHE A 166 -7.63 -24.71 10.16
CA PHE A 166 -8.88 -24.28 10.81
C PHE A 166 -10.07 -24.40 9.86
N ASP A 167 -11.28 -24.25 10.39
CA ASP A 167 -12.51 -24.21 9.58
C ASP A 167 -12.62 -22.84 8.89
N SER A 168 -11.72 -22.59 7.96
CA SER A 168 -11.69 -21.46 7.06
C SER A 168 -12.07 -21.91 5.64
N ARG A 169 -12.35 -20.95 4.75
CA ARG A 169 -12.61 -21.23 3.33
C ARG A 169 -11.99 -20.17 2.46
N SER A 170 -11.58 -20.56 1.26
CA SER A 170 -11.14 -19.57 0.27
C SER A 170 -12.28 -18.60 -0.03
N THR A 171 -12.01 -17.30 -0.01
CA THR A 171 -13.01 -16.28 -0.37
C THR A 171 -13.54 -16.48 -1.78
N ALA A 172 -12.78 -17.13 -2.67
CA ALA A 172 -13.23 -17.45 -4.03
C ALA A 172 -14.28 -18.56 -4.08
N ASP A 173 -14.42 -19.35 -3.01
CA ASP A 173 -15.35 -20.47 -2.91
C ASP A 173 -16.62 -20.10 -2.13
N VAL A 174 -16.71 -18.87 -1.63
CA VAL A 174 -17.83 -18.31 -0.86
C VAL A 174 -18.65 -17.35 -1.69
#